data_ec303fb21bfde28bdcd8a7b40a6427e3
#
_entry.id   ec303fb21bfde28bdcd8a7b40a6427e3
#
_cell.length_a   1.000
_cell.length_b   1.000
_cell.length_c   1.000
_cell.angle_alpha   90.00
_cell.angle_beta   90.00
_cell.angle_gamma   90.00
#
_symmetry.space_group_name_H-M   'P 1'
#
loop_
_entity.id
_entity.type
_entity.pdbx_description
1 polymer ?
#
loop_
_entity_poly.entity_id
_entity_poly.type
_entity_poly.pdbx_seq_one_letter_code
_entity_poly.pdbx_strand_id
1 'polypeptide(L)'
;MLEMTDNELPGRVGTGECAPLPQLSCDDTPEYEKTLRAICDRFEHEGVINYPMMRPYPSMLFGLETALLNLQRGSDILFDNAFSRGEVGMTINGLVWMGSQEEMLRRIEEKIGQGFHCIKLKIGAIEFEKELDMVRGIRDRFSRSELELRVDANGAFKYEEALYKLELLAQYAIHSIEQPIKANQWGNMAELCRESPLPIALDEELIGINMPEMKANVLNIIKPAYIVLKPSLHGGMHGVREWVEIANEQGIGSWITSALESNVGLNAIAQLAADIYGTDNTMAQGLGTGQLFTDNIPMNLEIRGEKLWKVEK
;
A
#
# COMPACT_ATOMS: atom_id res chain seq x y z
N MET A 1 12.96 3.12 14.46
CA MET A 1 12.91 4.56 14.09
C MET A 1 14.33 5.04 13.77
N LEU A 2 14.44 5.95 12.81
CA LEU A 2 15.68 6.64 12.43
C LEU A 2 15.52 8.11 12.78
N GLU A 3 16.51 8.68 13.47
CA GLU A 3 16.56 10.10 13.79
C GLU A 3 17.75 10.74 13.09
N MET A 4 17.55 11.92 12.56
CA MET A 4 18.55 12.68 11.80
C MET A 4 18.64 14.10 12.36
N THR A 5 19.85 14.59 12.53
CA THR A 5 20.12 15.98 12.94
C THR A 5 21.11 16.61 11.97
N ASP A 6 21.10 17.95 11.90
CA ASP A 6 22.04 18.73 11.11
C ASP A 6 22.54 19.93 11.93
N ASN A 7 23.84 20.14 11.94
CA ASN A 7 24.46 21.24 12.65
C ASN A 7 24.06 22.63 12.09
N GLU A 8 23.68 22.68 10.80
CA GLU A 8 23.18 23.89 10.16
C GLU A 8 21.70 24.17 10.50
N LEU A 9 20.98 23.17 11.06
CA LEU A 9 19.59 23.25 11.48
C LEU A 9 19.44 22.95 12.98
N PRO A 10 20.04 23.78 13.87
CA PRO A 10 20.10 23.48 15.30
C PRO A 10 18.70 23.33 15.91
N GLY A 11 18.54 22.29 16.73
CA GLY A 11 17.27 21.97 17.40
C GLY A 11 16.22 21.27 16.55
N ARG A 12 16.49 20.98 15.27
CA ARG A 12 15.63 20.14 14.44
C ARG A 12 16.06 18.69 14.51
N VAL A 13 15.08 17.80 14.57
CA VAL A 13 15.26 16.36 14.45
C VAL A 13 14.32 15.84 13.36
N GLY A 14 14.88 15.23 12.35
CA GLY A 14 14.13 14.52 11.33
C GLY A 14 13.89 13.08 11.77
N THR A 15 12.67 12.61 11.66
CA THR A 15 12.28 11.26 12.07
C THR A 15 11.76 10.47 10.88
N GLY A 16 12.24 9.23 10.71
CA GLY A 16 11.78 8.29 9.69
C GLY A 16 11.57 6.89 10.27
N GLU A 17 10.73 6.12 9.62
CA GLU A 17 10.39 4.76 10.05
C GLU A 17 10.97 3.73 9.08
N CYS A 18 11.92 2.92 9.57
CA CYS A 18 12.43 1.74 8.89
C CYS A 18 11.69 0.52 9.44
N ALA A 19 10.62 0.08 8.77
CA ALA A 19 9.74 -0.98 9.24
C ALA A 19 9.65 -2.11 8.22
N PRO A 20 10.64 -3.03 8.18
CA PRO A 20 10.52 -4.23 7.37
C PRO A 20 9.43 -5.14 7.94
N LEU A 21 8.61 -5.72 7.06
CA LEU A 21 7.68 -6.77 7.44
C LEU A 21 8.42 -8.12 7.49
N PRO A 22 8.42 -8.80 8.64
CA PRO A 22 9.07 -10.09 8.77
C PRO A 22 8.61 -11.09 7.72
N GLN A 23 9.55 -11.77 7.08
CA GLN A 23 9.34 -12.80 6.04
C GLN A 23 8.74 -12.29 4.72
N LEU A 24 8.45 -11.00 4.59
CA LEU A 24 7.88 -10.40 3.37
C LEU A 24 8.82 -9.37 2.73
N SER A 25 9.37 -8.45 3.52
CA SER A 25 10.29 -7.43 3.01
C SER A 25 11.57 -8.07 2.46
N CYS A 26 12.00 -7.67 1.26
CA CYS A 26 13.22 -8.20 0.65
C CYS A 26 14.49 -7.79 1.42
N ASP A 27 14.41 -6.75 2.25
CA ASP A 27 15.48 -6.30 3.14
C ASP A 27 15.33 -6.79 4.60
N ASP A 28 14.33 -7.63 4.90
CA ASP A 28 14.22 -8.30 6.21
C ASP A 28 15.26 -9.41 6.31
N THR A 29 16.43 -9.07 6.81
CA THR A 29 17.58 -9.98 6.95
C THR A 29 18.15 -9.94 8.37
N PRO A 30 18.84 -11.00 8.83
CA PRO A 30 19.51 -10.99 10.14
C PRO A 30 20.51 -9.84 10.31
N GLU A 31 21.04 -9.30 9.22
CA GLU A 31 22.01 -8.20 9.20
C GLU A 31 21.33 -6.81 9.10
N TYR A 32 20.00 -6.74 9.20
CA TYR A 32 19.22 -5.51 8.97
C TYR A 32 19.79 -4.30 9.74
N GLU A 33 19.94 -4.41 11.07
CA GLU A 33 20.43 -3.31 11.90
C GLU A 33 21.86 -2.91 11.54
N LYS A 34 22.74 -3.87 11.27
CA LYS A 34 24.13 -3.61 10.86
C LYS A 34 24.17 -2.89 9.51
N THR A 35 23.34 -3.32 8.56
CA THR A 35 23.24 -2.70 7.24
C THR A 35 22.71 -1.29 7.35
N LEU A 36 21.66 -1.08 8.16
CA LEU A 36 21.09 0.25 8.39
C LEU A 36 22.12 1.21 9.01
N ARG A 37 22.91 0.76 9.99
CA ARG A 37 24.00 1.58 10.58
C ARG A 37 25.03 1.95 9.52
N ALA A 38 25.48 1.03 8.68
CA ALA A 38 26.43 1.30 7.61
C ALA A 38 25.88 2.29 6.57
N ILE A 39 24.58 2.25 6.30
CA ILE A 39 23.89 3.22 5.44
C ILE A 39 23.86 4.59 6.09
N CYS A 40 23.56 4.68 7.39
CA CYS A 40 23.58 5.95 8.13
C CYS A 40 24.98 6.57 8.16
N ASP A 41 26.03 5.79 8.48
CA ASP A 41 27.42 6.23 8.49
C ASP A 41 27.84 6.80 7.13
N ARG A 42 27.40 6.13 6.06
CA ARG A 42 27.67 6.55 4.68
C ARG A 42 26.93 7.85 4.35
N PHE A 43 25.65 7.94 4.70
CA PHE A 43 24.86 9.15 4.48
C PHE A 43 25.45 10.35 5.25
N GLU A 44 25.89 10.15 6.49
CA GLU A 44 26.57 11.18 7.28
C GLU A 44 27.84 11.68 6.59
N HIS A 45 28.60 10.78 5.94
CA HIS A 45 29.82 11.14 5.22
C HIS A 45 29.55 11.82 3.86
N GLU A 46 28.58 11.32 3.08
CA GLU A 46 28.30 11.77 1.73
C GLU A 46 27.30 12.94 1.66
N GLY A 47 26.44 13.10 2.65
CA GLY A 47 25.38 14.12 2.73
C GLY A 47 24.24 13.95 1.73
N VAL A 48 24.22 12.83 0.98
CA VAL A 48 23.23 12.56 -0.09
C VAL A 48 22.79 11.11 -0.07
N ILE A 49 21.53 10.86 -0.46
CA ILE A 49 21.00 9.50 -0.64
C ILE A 49 21.53 8.94 -1.97
N ASN A 50 22.26 7.83 -1.90
CA ASN A 50 22.71 7.09 -3.07
C ASN A 50 21.61 6.09 -3.51
N TYR A 51 20.64 6.54 -4.29
CA TYR A 51 19.50 5.73 -4.72
C TYR A 51 19.88 4.41 -5.39
N PRO A 52 20.86 4.34 -6.32
CA PRO A 52 21.29 3.07 -6.89
C PRO A 52 21.74 2.04 -5.84
N MET A 53 22.49 2.47 -4.83
CA MET A 53 22.94 1.60 -3.75
C MET A 53 21.79 1.20 -2.81
N MET A 54 20.79 2.06 -2.66
CA MET A 54 19.66 1.82 -1.76
C MET A 54 18.59 0.89 -2.33
N ARG A 55 18.64 0.58 -3.63
CA ARG A 55 17.63 -0.27 -4.29
C ARG A 55 17.33 -1.62 -3.57
N PRO A 56 18.31 -2.35 -2.99
CA PRO A 56 18.02 -3.59 -2.26
C PRO A 56 17.34 -3.40 -0.89
N TYR A 57 17.21 -2.15 -0.41
CA TYR A 57 16.84 -1.82 0.96
C TYR A 57 15.61 -0.89 1.02
N PRO A 58 14.43 -1.31 0.53
CA PRO A 58 13.27 -0.43 0.39
C PRO A 58 12.77 0.16 1.71
N SER A 59 12.74 -0.62 2.81
CA SER A 59 12.27 -0.12 4.11
C SER A 59 13.27 0.86 4.74
N MET A 60 14.58 0.61 4.56
CA MET A 60 15.64 1.53 5.03
C MET A 60 15.62 2.83 4.22
N LEU A 61 15.43 2.72 2.89
CA LEU A 61 15.33 3.90 2.02
C LEU A 61 14.12 4.76 2.40
N PHE A 62 12.96 4.14 2.61
CA PHE A 62 11.75 4.86 3.02
C PHE A 62 11.96 5.63 4.32
N GLY A 63 12.60 5.01 5.32
CA GLY A 63 12.93 5.67 6.58
C GLY A 63 13.92 6.83 6.41
N LEU A 64 14.96 6.64 5.58
CA LEU A 64 15.97 7.68 5.33
C LEU A 64 15.37 8.87 4.57
N GLU A 65 14.57 8.64 3.52
CA GLU A 65 13.86 9.68 2.78
C GLU A 65 12.92 10.47 3.68
N THR A 66 12.15 9.76 4.52
CA THR A 66 11.21 10.38 5.46
C THR A 66 11.94 11.26 6.48
N ALA A 67 13.02 10.74 7.11
CA ALA A 67 13.81 11.49 8.08
C ALA A 67 14.42 12.76 7.47
N LEU A 68 14.98 12.63 6.25
CA LEU A 68 15.58 13.77 5.56
C LEU A 68 14.55 14.86 5.22
N LEU A 69 13.40 14.48 4.68
CA LEU A 69 12.31 15.43 4.38
C LEU A 69 11.79 16.08 5.65
N ASN A 70 11.58 15.32 6.72
CA ASN A 70 11.12 15.83 8.00
C ASN A 70 12.12 16.83 8.61
N LEU A 71 13.43 16.53 8.55
CA LEU A 71 14.50 17.44 8.99
C LEU A 71 14.51 18.74 8.20
N GLN A 72 14.48 18.65 6.87
CA GLN A 72 14.51 19.81 5.97
C GLN A 72 13.30 20.71 6.15
N ARG A 73 12.10 20.12 6.30
CA ARG A 73 10.86 20.88 6.52
C ARG A 73 10.74 21.44 7.94
N GLY A 74 11.35 20.79 8.93
CA GLY A 74 11.23 21.15 10.35
C GLY A 74 9.83 20.95 10.92
N SER A 75 9.01 20.13 10.28
CA SER A 75 7.65 19.80 10.66
C SER A 75 7.24 18.44 10.12
N ASP A 76 6.09 17.93 10.53
CA ASP A 76 5.50 16.70 10.01
C ASP A 76 4.79 16.88 8.64
N ILE A 77 4.88 18.07 8.04
CA ILE A 77 4.49 18.36 6.65
C ILE A 77 5.70 18.09 5.75
N LEU A 78 5.66 16.96 5.06
CA LEU A 78 6.74 16.50 4.16
C LEU A 78 6.58 17.06 2.75
N PHE A 79 5.34 17.11 2.26
CA PHE A 79 4.95 17.65 0.97
C PHE A 79 3.93 18.78 1.17
N ASP A 80 4.08 19.89 0.45
CA ASP A 80 3.15 21.00 0.53
C ASP A 80 1.97 20.78 -0.43
N ASN A 81 0.90 20.18 0.09
CA ASN A 81 -0.35 19.96 -0.64
C ASN A 81 -1.57 20.17 0.28
N ALA A 82 -2.77 20.19 -0.29
CA ALA A 82 -4.00 20.46 0.46
C ALA A 82 -4.29 19.41 1.56
N PHE A 83 -3.88 18.14 1.36
CA PHE A 83 -4.01 17.10 2.39
C PHE A 83 -3.09 17.39 3.57
N SER A 84 -1.81 17.67 3.31
CA SER A 84 -0.81 17.90 4.36
C SER A 84 -1.08 19.16 5.19
N ARG A 85 -1.78 20.16 4.62
CA ARG A 85 -2.28 21.34 5.32
C ARG A 85 -3.61 21.14 6.04
N GLY A 86 -4.21 19.92 5.95
CA GLY A 86 -5.49 19.63 6.59
C GLY A 86 -6.72 20.25 5.90
N GLU A 87 -6.57 20.80 4.70
CA GLU A 87 -7.64 21.45 3.94
C GLU A 87 -8.63 20.44 3.32
N VAL A 88 -8.13 19.25 2.96
CA VAL A 88 -8.93 18.16 2.39
C VAL A 88 -8.50 16.82 2.94
N GLY A 89 -9.45 15.88 3.06
CA GLY A 89 -9.17 14.47 3.39
C GLY A 89 -8.98 13.63 2.13
N MET A 90 -8.10 12.64 2.21
CA MET A 90 -7.88 11.66 1.16
C MET A 90 -8.86 10.50 1.27
N THR A 91 -9.52 10.13 0.18
CA THR A 91 -10.42 8.97 0.15
C THR A 91 -9.64 7.67 0.34
N ILE A 92 -10.09 6.85 1.29
CA ILE A 92 -9.49 5.56 1.64
C ILE A 92 -10.52 4.44 1.59
N ASN A 93 -10.06 3.21 1.35
CA ASN A 93 -10.92 2.04 1.47
C ASN A 93 -11.09 1.63 2.94
N GLY A 94 -12.26 1.14 3.29
CA GLY A 94 -12.50 0.40 4.51
C GLY A 94 -11.88 -0.99 4.40
N LEU A 95 -10.93 -1.31 5.29
CA LEU A 95 -10.30 -2.63 5.32
C LEU A 95 -11.10 -3.58 6.20
N VAL A 96 -11.49 -4.73 5.64
CA VAL A 96 -12.10 -5.84 6.38
C VAL A 96 -11.10 -6.98 6.43
N TRP A 97 -10.48 -7.12 7.61
CA TRP A 97 -9.47 -8.14 7.87
C TRP A 97 -10.09 -9.53 8.01
N MET A 98 -9.29 -10.57 7.71
CA MET A 98 -9.71 -11.97 7.84
C MET A 98 -10.26 -12.29 9.23
N GLY A 99 -11.21 -13.23 9.27
CA GLY A 99 -11.85 -13.72 10.49
C GLY A 99 -12.88 -14.78 10.14
N SER A 100 -13.71 -15.16 11.09
CA SER A 100 -14.90 -15.96 10.83
C SER A 100 -15.88 -15.18 9.93
N GLN A 101 -16.76 -15.90 9.25
CA GLN A 101 -17.78 -15.27 8.40
C GLN A 101 -18.61 -14.23 9.17
N GLU A 102 -19.02 -14.54 10.40
CA GLU A 102 -19.80 -13.63 11.25
C GLU A 102 -19.02 -12.36 11.61
N GLU A 103 -17.74 -12.49 11.98
CA GLU A 103 -16.88 -11.33 12.28
C GLU A 103 -16.65 -10.45 11.06
N MET A 104 -16.44 -11.05 9.88
CA MET A 104 -16.24 -10.31 8.64
C MET A 104 -17.52 -9.55 8.25
N LEU A 105 -18.69 -10.17 8.34
CA LEU A 105 -19.97 -9.49 8.06
C LEU A 105 -20.19 -8.32 9.02
N ARG A 106 -19.94 -8.48 10.31
CA ARG A 106 -20.03 -7.40 11.30
C ARG A 106 -19.10 -6.24 10.94
N ARG A 107 -17.83 -6.52 10.59
CA ARG A 107 -16.84 -5.51 10.19
C ARG A 107 -17.27 -4.78 8.91
N ILE A 108 -17.88 -5.47 7.95
CA ILE A 108 -18.43 -4.86 6.73
C ILE A 108 -19.54 -3.87 7.10
N GLU A 109 -20.50 -4.29 7.94
CA GLU A 109 -21.60 -3.43 8.38
C GLU A 109 -21.09 -2.20 9.15
N GLU A 110 -20.08 -2.38 10.01
CA GLU A 110 -19.42 -1.27 10.69
C GLU A 110 -18.80 -0.27 9.72
N LYS A 111 -18.06 -0.73 8.70
CA LYS A 111 -17.44 0.15 7.70
C LYS A 111 -18.48 0.90 6.86
N ILE A 112 -19.54 0.23 6.44
CA ILE A 112 -20.64 0.88 5.72
C ILE A 112 -21.32 1.92 6.61
N GLY A 113 -21.60 1.57 7.89
CA GLY A 113 -22.16 2.49 8.87
C GLY A 113 -21.28 3.72 9.16
N GLN A 114 -19.97 3.58 8.98
CA GLN A 114 -19.01 4.68 9.04
C GLN A 114 -18.95 5.54 7.77
N GLY A 115 -19.68 5.17 6.71
CA GLY A 115 -19.76 5.92 5.46
C GLY A 115 -18.71 5.56 4.41
N PHE A 116 -18.10 4.40 4.49
CA PHE A 116 -17.19 3.92 3.44
C PHE A 116 -17.95 3.47 2.20
N HIS A 117 -17.60 4.02 1.03
CA HIS A 117 -18.12 3.63 -0.29
C HIS A 117 -17.16 2.67 -1.05
N CYS A 118 -15.98 2.42 -0.52
CA CYS A 118 -15.05 1.39 -1.01
C CYS A 118 -14.63 0.48 0.14
N ILE A 119 -14.82 -0.82 -0.02
CA ILE A 119 -14.39 -1.83 0.96
C ILE A 119 -13.42 -2.80 0.29
N LYS A 120 -12.30 -3.07 0.96
CA LYS A 120 -11.35 -4.13 0.61
C LYS A 120 -11.56 -5.31 1.57
N LEU A 121 -11.96 -6.46 1.02
CA LEU A 121 -12.22 -7.68 1.75
C LEU A 121 -11.07 -8.65 1.55
N LYS A 122 -10.44 -9.10 2.63
CA LYS A 122 -9.46 -10.18 2.57
C LYS A 122 -10.16 -11.52 2.37
N ILE A 123 -9.71 -12.32 1.40
CA ILE A 123 -10.23 -13.65 1.06
C ILE A 123 -9.09 -14.67 1.00
N GLY A 124 -9.43 -15.96 0.87
CA GLY A 124 -8.45 -17.05 0.78
C GLY A 124 -8.09 -17.68 2.13
N ALA A 125 -8.75 -17.27 3.23
CA ALA A 125 -8.49 -17.82 4.57
C ALA A 125 -9.51 -18.85 5.03
N ILE A 126 -10.70 -18.86 4.45
CA ILE A 126 -11.79 -19.79 4.75
C ILE A 126 -12.22 -20.53 3.48
N GLU A 127 -13.22 -21.41 3.59
CA GLU A 127 -13.77 -22.10 2.41
C GLU A 127 -14.30 -21.08 1.40
N PHE A 128 -13.90 -21.22 0.14
CA PHE A 128 -14.21 -20.27 -0.94
C PHE A 128 -15.72 -20.04 -1.13
N GLU A 129 -16.54 -21.09 -0.96
CA GLU A 129 -18.00 -20.96 -1.03
C GLU A 129 -18.57 -20.00 0.01
N LYS A 130 -17.99 -19.99 1.21
CA LYS A 130 -18.39 -19.04 2.27
C LYS A 130 -17.96 -17.60 1.95
N GLU A 131 -16.79 -17.43 1.33
CA GLU A 131 -16.33 -16.14 0.85
C GLU A 131 -17.24 -15.61 -0.27
N LEU A 132 -17.61 -16.49 -1.18
CA LEU A 132 -18.54 -16.16 -2.27
C LEU A 132 -19.94 -15.78 -1.74
N ASP A 133 -20.44 -16.51 -0.73
CA ASP A 133 -21.71 -16.17 -0.06
C ASP A 133 -21.66 -14.81 0.64
N MET A 134 -20.54 -14.45 1.26
CA MET A 134 -20.36 -13.10 1.81
C MET A 134 -20.41 -12.02 0.73
N VAL A 135 -19.68 -12.23 -0.38
CA VAL A 135 -19.67 -11.29 -1.51
C VAL A 135 -21.07 -11.14 -2.09
N ARG A 136 -21.81 -12.26 -2.25
CA ARG A 136 -23.22 -12.25 -2.66
C ARG A 136 -24.07 -11.44 -1.71
N GLY A 137 -24.00 -11.72 -0.41
CA GLY A 137 -24.77 -10.99 0.62
C GLY A 137 -24.51 -9.49 0.65
N ILE A 138 -23.27 -9.05 0.33
CA ILE A 138 -22.95 -7.63 0.17
C ILE A 138 -23.69 -7.07 -1.06
N ARG A 139 -23.61 -7.76 -2.21
CA ARG A 139 -24.23 -7.31 -3.47
C ARG A 139 -25.74 -7.35 -3.48
N ASP A 140 -26.36 -8.26 -2.74
CA ASP A 140 -27.82 -8.28 -2.54
C ASP A 140 -28.32 -7.03 -1.79
N ARG A 141 -27.46 -6.39 -1.00
CA ARG A 141 -27.79 -5.19 -0.20
C ARG A 141 -27.31 -3.89 -0.82
N PHE A 142 -26.18 -3.89 -1.52
CA PHE A 142 -25.51 -2.71 -2.06
C PHE A 142 -25.12 -2.92 -3.52
N SER A 143 -25.65 -2.08 -4.39
CA SER A 143 -25.28 -2.06 -5.80
C SER A 143 -23.82 -1.63 -6.02
N ARG A 144 -23.30 -1.87 -7.21
CA ARG A 144 -21.96 -1.39 -7.60
C ARG A 144 -21.80 0.14 -7.49
N SER A 145 -22.86 0.89 -7.71
CA SER A 145 -22.83 2.35 -7.63
C SER A 145 -22.84 2.89 -6.19
N GLU A 146 -23.31 2.08 -5.24
CA GLU A 146 -23.34 2.44 -3.82
C GLU A 146 -22.07 2.00 -3.09
N LEU A 147 -21.49 0.88 -3.50
CA LEU A 147 -20.32 0.30 -2.82
C LEU A 147 -19.33 -0.32 -3.82
N GLU A 148 -18.15 0.24 -3.95
CA GLU A 148 -17.02 -0.40 -4.60
C GLU A 148 -16.49 -1.53 -3.70
N LEU A 149 -16.39 -2.74 -4.26
CA LEU A 149 -15.85 -3.89 -3.55
C LEU A 149 -14.55 -4.33 -4.21
N ARG A 150 -13.48 -4.36 -3.46
CA ARG A 150 -12.19 -4.97 -3.82
C ARG A 150 -11.98 -6.21 -2.98
N VAL A 151 -11.35 -7.22 -3.55
CA VAL A 151 -10.95 -8.41 -2.81
C VAL A 151 -9.44 -8.61 -2.88
N ASP A 152 -8.87 -9.23 -1.85
CA ASP A 152 -7.43 -9.47 -1.76
C ASP A 152 -7.19 -10.90 -1.27
N ALA A 153 -6.59 -11.70 -2.11
CA ALA A 153 -6.35 -13.12 -1.87
C ALA A 153 -4.96 -13.41 -1.29
N ASN A 154 -4.03 -12.43 -1.29
CA ASN A 154 -2.64 -12.61 -0.83
C ASN A 154 -1.99 -13.90 -1.34
N GLY A 155 -2.23 -14.25 -2.60
CA GLY A 155 -1.67 -15.44 -3.24
C GLY A 155 -2.25 -16.77 -2.77
N ALA A 156 -3.45 -16.78 -2.19
CA ALA A 156 -4.03 -17.99 -1.58
C ALA A 156 -4.52 -19.02 -2.60
N PHE A 157 -4.88 -18.60 -3.82
CA PHE A 157 -5.42 -19.55 -4.80
C PHE A 157 -4.30 -20.36 -5.46
N LYS A 158 -4.59 -21.63 -5.72
CA LYS A 158 -3.75 -22.42 -6.61
C LYS A 158 -4.05 -22.00 -8.06
N TYR A 159 -3.01 -22.01 -8.90
CA TYR A 159 -3.16 -21.58 -10.29
C TYR A 159 -4.26 -22.37 -11.04
N GLU A 160 -4.33 -23.70 -10.83
CA GLU A 160 -5.26 -24.62 -11.51
C GLU A 160 -6.74 -24.32 -11.22
N GLU A 161 -7.04 -23.65 -10.09
CA GLU A 161 -8.40 -23.29 -9.68
C GLU A 161 -8.68 -21.79 -9.78
N ALA A 162 -7.61 -20.98 -9.99
CA ALA A 162 -7.71 -19.52 -9.88
C ALA A 162 -8.70 -18.95 -10.91
N LEU A 163 -8.59 -19.31 -12.18
CA LEU A 163 -9.48 -18.78 -13.23
C LEU A 163 -10.95 -19.05 -12.91
N TYR A 164 -11.29 -20.28 -12.51
CA TYR A 164 -12.65 -20.64 -12.11
C TYR A 164 -13.17 -19.78 -10.95
N LYS A 165 -12.34 -19.54 -9.94
CA LYS A 165 -12.71 -18.66 -8.80
C LYS A 165 -12.89 -17.22 -9.24
N LEU A 166 -12.04 -16.71 -10.12
CA LEU A 166 -12.14 -15.37 -10.69
C LEU A 166 -13.43 -15.19 -11.51
N GLU A 167 -13.82 -16.18 -12.29
CA GLU A 167 -15.08 -16.19 -13.06
C GLU A 167 -16.31 -16.13 -12.13
N LEU A 168 -16.28 -16.86 -11.01
CA LEU A 168 -17.37 -16.82 -10.03
C LEU A 168 -17.44 -15.45 -9.32
N LEU A 169 -16.31 -14.91 -8.89
CA LEU A 169 -16.22 -13.61 -8.24
C LEU A 169 -16.65 -12.46 -9.18
N ALA A 170 -16.34 -12.57 -10.48
CA ALA A 170 -16.69 -11.54 -11.47
C ALA A 170 -18.22 -11.32 -11.62
N GLN A 171 -19.04 -12.31 -11.26
CA GLN A 171 -20.50 -12.19 -11.31
C GLN A 171 -21.05 -11.17 -10.32
N TYR A 172 -20.26 -10.77 -9.32
CA TYR A 172 -20.65 -9.85 -8.26
C TYR A 172 -20.13 -8.42 -8.45
N ALA A 173 -19.77 -8.04 -9.68
CA ALA A 173 -19.32 -6.69 -10.00
C ALA A 173 -18.21 -6.16 -9.05
N ILE A 174 -17.25 -7.02 -8.69
CA ILE A 174 -16.07 -6.68 -7.93
C ILE A 174 -15.18 -5.78 -8.80
N HIS A 175 -14.59 -4.73 -8.20
CA HIS A 175 -13.70 -3.81 -8.91
C HIS A 175 -12.41 -4.51 -9.36
N SER A 176 -11.76 -5.21 -8.44
CA SER A 176 -10.49 -5.90 -8.69
C SER A 176 -10.21 -6.96 -7.64
N ILE A 177 -9.36 -7.93 -8.01
CA ILE A 177 -8.74 -8.87 -7.07
C ILE A 177 -7.25 -8.58 -6.98
N GLU A 178 -6.75 -8.48 -5.75
CA GLU A 178 -5.33 -8.31 -5.45
C GLU A 178 -4.67 -9.67 -5.24
N GLN A 179 -3.56 -9.91 -5.93
CA GLN A 179 -2.66 -11.06 -5.85
C GLN A 179 -3.41 -12.42 -5.72
N PRO A 180 -4.09 -12.90 -6.78
CA PRO A 180 -4.88 -14.14 -6.69
C PRO A 180 -4.03 -15.39 -6.43
N ILE A 181 -2.86 -15.52 -7.06
CA ILE A 181 -1.92 -16.62 -6.89
C ILE A 181 -0.60 -16.15 -6.27
N LYS A 182 0.18 -17.08 -5.72
CA LYS A 182 1.50 -16.77 -5.13
C LYS A 182 2.41 -16.06 -6.13
N ALA A 183 3.18 -15.10 -5.64
CA ALA A 183 4.19 -14.38 -6.41
C ALA A 183 5.25 -15.32 -7.04
N ASN A 184 6.02 -14.75 -7.98
CA ASN A 184 7.06 -15.44 -8.75
C ASN A 184 6.53 -16.50 -9.76
N GLN A 185 5.29 -16.30 -10.22
CA GLN A 185 4.65 -17.14 -11.25
C GLN A 185 4.22 -16.28 -12.47
N TRP A 186 5.11 -15.47 -13.01
CA TRP A 186 4.79 -14.48 -14.05
C TRP A 186 4.02 -15.01 -15.23
N GLY A 187 4.38 -16.21 -15.74
CA GLY A 187 3.66 -16.84 -16.84
C GLY A 187 2.22 -17.17 -16.50
N ASN A 188 1.99 -17.77 -15.33
CA ASN A 188 0.65 -18.12 -14.84
C ASN A 188 -0.17 -16.85 -14.54
N MET A 189 0.45 -15.85 -13.93
CA MET A 189 -0.19 -14.56 -13.63
C MET A 189 -0.56 -13.81 -14.93
N ALA A 190 0.32 -13.83 -15.93
CA ALA A 190 0.05 -13.23 -17.24
C ALA A 190 -1.13 -13.91 -17.96
N GLU A 191 -1.23 -15.24 -17.85
CA GLU A 191 -2.37 -15.98 -18.39
C GLU A 191 -3.66 -15.60 -17.66
N LEU A 192 -3.65 -15.53 -16.33
CA LEU A 192 -4.80 -15.09 -15.55
C LEU A 192 -5.20 -13.65 -15.89
N CYS A 193 -4.26 -12.72 -16.04
CA CYS A 193 -4.55 -11.34 -16.43
C CYS A 193 -5.21 -11.24 -17.82
N ARG A 194 -4.87 -12.15 -18.73
CA ARG A 194 -5.46 -12.20 -20.09
C ARG A 194 -6.84 -12.83 -20.12
N GLU A 195 -7.06 -13.90 -19.35
CA GLU A 195 -8.27 -14.73 -19.42
C GLU A 195 -9.35 -14.30 -18.40
N SER A 196 -8.95 -13.72 -17.28
CA SER A 196 -9.88 -13.37 -16.19
C SER A 196 -10.85 -12.26 -16.59
N PRO A 197 -12.16 -12.43 -16.35
CA PRO A 197 -13.12 -11.35 -16.47
C PRO A 197 -13.04 -10.33 -15.31
N LEU A 198 -12.36 -10.69 -14.20
CA LEU A 198 -12.14 -9.83 -13.06
C LEU A 198 -10.76 -9.16 -13.14
N PRO A 199 -10.65 -7.81 -13.11
CA PRO A 199 -9.37 -7.12 -13.16
C PRO A 199 -8.44 -7.54 -12.00
N ILE A 200 -7.17 -7.80 -12.32
CA ILE A 200 -6.16 -8.24 -11.36
C ILE A 200 -5.25 -7.07 -11.00
N ALA A 201 -4.96 -6.93 -9.70
CA ALA A 201 -3.97 -6.03 -9.13
C ALA A 201 -2.78 -6.83 -8.57
N LEU A 202 -1.54 -6.41 -8.87
CA LEU A 202 -0.34 -7.03 -8.31
C LEU A 202 0.06 -6.33 -7.02
N ASP A 203 0.44 -7.10 -6.00
CA ASP A 203 1.01 -6.64 -4.71
C ASP A 203 2.33 -7.38 -4.44
N GLU A 204 2.28 -8.59 -3.90
CA GLU A 204 3.47 -9.36 -3.52
C GLU A 204 4.37 -9.70 -4.72
N GLU A 205 3.84 -9.71 -5.93
CA GLU A 205 4.61 -9.91 -7.17
C GLU A 205 5.67 -8.82 -7.38
N LEU A 206 5.46 -7.62 -6.83
CA LEU A 206 6.32 -6.46 -7.03
C LEU A 206 7.49 -6.40 -6.03
N ILE A 207 7.41 -7.17 -4.94
CA ILE A 207 8.40 -7.13 -3.85
C ILE A 207 9.74 -7.67 -4.35
N GLY A 208 10.82 -6.89 -4.10
CA GLY A 208 12.17 -7.24 -4.54
C GLY A 208 12.49 -6.87 -5.98
N ILE A 209 11.51 -6.40 -6.77
CA ILE A 209 11.72 -5.88 -8.13
C ILE A 209 12.10 -4.40 -8.03
N ASN A 210 13.38 -4.14 -7.80
CA ASN A 210 13.86 -2.80 -7.45
C ASN A 210 14.58 -2.05 -8.60
N MET A 211 14.88 -2.73 -9.71
CA MET A 211 15.51 -2.11 -10.87
C MET A 211 14.46 -1.62 -11.90
N PRO A 212 14.56 -0.40 -12.44
CA PRO A 212 13.55 0.15 -13.35
C PRO A 212 13.26 -0.75 -14.56
N GLU A 213 14.30 -1.35 -15.14
CA GLU A 213 14.16 -2.24 -16.27
C GLU A 213 13.36 -3.50 -15.92
N MET A 214 13.54 -4.01 -14.70
CA MET A 214 12.78 -5.16 -14.20
C MET A 214 11.34 -4.80 -13.86
N LYS A 215 11.10 -3.58 -13.34
CA LYS A 215 9.75 -3.04 -13.12
C LYS A 215 8.98 -2.96 -14.44
N ALA A 216 9.57 -2.35 -15.46
CA ALA A 216 8.98 -2.28 -16.79
C ALA A 216 8.74 -3.67 -17.40
N ASN A 217 9.70 -4.59 -17.23
CA ASN A 217 9.62 -5.94 -17.77
C ASN A 217 8.48 -6.76 -17.14
N VAL A 218 8.34 -6.79 -15.81
CA VAL A 218 7.28 -7.54 -15.13
C VAL A 218 5.90 -7.03 -15.55
N LEU A 219 5.70 -5.71 -15.62
CA LEU A 219 4.42 -5.13 -16.04
C LEU A 219 4.11 -5.45 -17.51
N ASN A 220 5.12 -5.40 -18.38
CA ASN A 220 4.96 -5.73 -19.80
C ASN A 220 4.63 -7.23 -20.04
N ILE A 221 5.17 -8.13 -19.20
CA ILE A 221 4.89 -9.58 -19.29
C ILE A 221 3.50 -9.89 -18.74
N ILE A 222 3.20 -9.43 -17.53
CA ILE A 222 1.97 -9.80 -16.81
C ILE A 222 0.76 -9.01 -17.30
N LYS A 223 0.93 -7.74 -17.61
CA LYS A 223 -0.12 -6.81 -18.04
C LYS A 223 -1.32 -6.78 -17.08
N PRO A 224 -1.11 -6.50 -15.79
CA PRO A 224 -2.18 -6.41 -14.85
C PRO A 224 -3.06 -5.17 -15.13
N ALA A 225 -4.28 -5.15 -14.58
CA ALA A 225 -5.10 -3.93 -14.62
C ALA A 225 -4.58 -2.87 -13.64
N TYR A 226 -4.03 -3.30 -12.51
CA TYR A 226 -3.56 -2.42 -11.44
C TYR A 226 -2.30 -2.95 -10.76
N ILE A 227 -1.61 -2.02 -10.05
CA ILE A 227 -0.56 -2.34 -9.09
C ILE A 227 -0.85 -1.68 -7.74
N VAL A 228 -0.48 -2.37 -6.66
CA VAL A 228 -0.62 -1.89 -5.28
C VAL A 228 0.75 -1.58 -4.74
N LEU A 229 0.96 -0.35 -4.29
CA LEU A 229 2.29 0.14 -3.93
C LEU A 229 2.39 0.43 -2.43
N LYS A 230 3.47 -0.07 -1.82
CA LYS A 230 3.82 0.13 -0.41
C LYS A 230 5.24 0.67 -0.35
N PRO A 231 5.45 1.94 0.01
CA PRO A 231 6.79 2.55 -0.05
C PRO A 231 7.88 1.76 0.66
N SER A 232 7.59 1.21 1.84
CA SER A 232 8.57 0.39 2.59
C SER A 232 8.88 -0.98 1.96
N LEU A 233 8.13 -1.43 0.94
CA LEU A 233 8.35 -2.68 0.22
C LEU A 233 8.83 -2.48 -1.23
N HIS A 234 8.53 -1.32 -1.84
CA HIS A 234 8.68 -1.11 -3.28
C HIS A 234 9.70 -0.03 -3.65
N GLY A 235 10.71 0.16 -2.77
CA GLY A 235 11.86 1.02 -3.06
C GLY A 235 11.75 2.45 -2.53
N GLY A 236 11.12 2.64 -1.36
CA GLY A 236 10.95 3.95 -0.76
C GLY A 236 9.97 4.84 -1.53
N MET A 237 9.99 6.12 -1.25
CA MET A 237 9.20 7.12 -1.99
C MET A 237 9.66 7.23 -3.44
N HIS A 238 10.97 7.17 -3.66
CA HIS A 238 11.59 7.20 -4.98
C HIS A 238 11.13 6.01 -5.84
N GLY A 239 11.22 4.79 -5.29
CA GLY A 239 10.81 3.58 -6.01
C GLY A 239 9.32 3.53 -6.33
N VAL A 240 8.46 4.08 -5.45
CA VAL A 240 7.02 4.20 -5.71
C VAL A 240 6.75 5.15 -6.89
N ARG A 241 7.44 6.29 -6.96
CA ARG A 241 7.31 7.22 -8.11
C ARG A 241 7.73 6.55 -9.42
N GLU A 242 8.85 5.82 -9.43
CA GLU A 242 9.27 5.02 -10.59
C GLU A 242 8.18 4.00 -11.01
N TRP A 243 7.59 3.28 -10.04
CA TRP A 243 6.52 2.32 -10.33
C TRP A 243 5.30 2.99 -10.96
N VAL A 244 4.87 4.14 -10.40
CA VAL A 244 3.71 4.88 -10.92
C VAL A 244 3.97 5.41 -12.34
N GLU A 245 5.15 5.94 -12.60
CA GLU A 245 5.55 6.42 -13.92
C GLU A 245 5.53 5.29 -14.96
N ILE A 246 6.20 4.17 -14.66
CA ILE A 246 6.26 2.99 -15.56
C ILE A 246 4.87 2.39 -15.77
N ALA A 247 4.03 2.31 -14.73
CA ALA A 247 2.65 1.80 -14.84
C ALA A 247 1.79 2.71 -15.73
N ASN A 248 1.88 4.03 -15.53
CA ASN A 248 1.15 5.01 -16.35
C ASN A 248 1.52 4.94 -17.83
N GLU A 249 2.81 4.76 -18.16
CA GLU A 249 3.29 4.56 -19.54
C GLU A 249 2.67 3.34 -20.22
N GLN A 250 2.30 2.32 -19.42
CA GLN A 250 1.69 1.07 -19.90
C GLN A 250 0.15 1.06 -19.72
N GLY A 251 -0.46 2.16 -19.27
CA GLY A 251 -1.91 2.26 -19.05
C GLY A 251 -2.42 1.43 -17.87
N ILE A 252 -1.54 1.10 -16.91
CA ILE A 252 -1.85 0.31 -15.72
C ILE A 252 -2.18 1.27 -14.57
N GLY A 253 -3.32 1.07 -13.91
CA GLY A 253 -3.72 1.85 -12.75
C GLY A 253 -2.90 1.50 -11.50
N SER A 254 -2.88 2.42 -10.51
CA SER A 254 -2.17 2.17 -9.26
C SER A 254 -2.85 2.84 -8.07
N TRP A 255 -2.63 2.30 -6.87
CA TRP A 255 -2.92 2.98 -5.62
C TRP A 255 -1.85 2.67 -4.58
N ILE A 256 -1.76 3.55 -3.58
CA ILE A 256 -0.79 3.40 -2.49
C ILE A 256 -1.49 2.87 -1.24
N THR A 257 -0.82 1.99 -0.54
CA THR A 257 -1.24 1.44 0.75
C THR A 257 -0.07 1.38 1.73
N SER A 258 -0.36 1.25 3.01
CA SER A 258 0.61 0.98 4.05
C SER A 258 0.95 -0.52 4.10
N ALA A 259 2.18 -0.83 4.51
CA ALA A 259 2.64 -2.17 4.86
C ALA A 259 2.67 -2.38 6.39
N LEU A 260 1.72 -1.81 7.12
CA LEU A 260 1.60 -1.83 8.58
C LEU A 260 2.67 -0.97 9.30
N GLU A 261 3.07 0.13 8.71
CA GLU A 261 3.87 1.13 9.41
C GLU A 261 3.08 1.77 10.56
N SER A 262 3.79 2.33 11.53
CA SER A 262 3.19 3.19 12.54
C SER A 262 2.60 4.45 11.91
N ASN A 263 1.93 5.28 12.71
CA ASN A 263 1.42 6.56 12.18
C ASN A 263 2.52 7.50 11.67
N VAL A 264 3.79 7.32 12.03
CA VAL A 264 4.91 8.09 11.46
C VAL A 264 5.09 7.75 9.99
N GLY A 265 5.23 6.46 9.66
CA GLY A 265 5.30 6.01 8.29
C GLY A 265 3.99 6.27 7.53
N LEU A 266 2.83 6.02 8.17
CA LEU A 266 1.52 6.25 7.55
C LEU A 266 1.32 7.74 7.17
N ASN A 267 1.77 8.70 8.00
CA ASN A 267 1.74 10.13 7.65
C ASN A 267 2.57 10.42 6.39
N ALA A 268 3.75 9.84 6.28
CA ALA A 268 4.60 10.01 5.10
C ALA A 268 3.98 9.39 3.85
N ILE A 269 3.41 8.19 3.97
CA ILE A 269 2.74 7.49 2.87
C ILE A 269 1.50 8.26 2.39
N ALA A 270 0.68 8.77 3.31
CA ALA A 270 -0.51 9.54 2.97
C ALA A 270 -0.17 10.83 2.23
N GLN A 271 0.86 11.55 2.67
CA GLN A 271 1.32 12.76 2.00
C GLN A 271 1.95 12.46 0.64
N LEU A 272 2.71 11.37 0.51
CA LEU A 272 3.23 10.90 -0.78
C LEU A 272 2.10 10.56 -1.76
N ALA A 273 1.06 9.86 -1.29
CA ALA A 273 -0.10 9.53 -2.12
C ALA A 273 -0.84 10.80 -2.58
N ALA A 274 -1.01 11.79 -1.71
CA ALA A 274 -1.59 13.08 -2.07
C ALA A 274 -0.74 13.86 -3.08
N ASP A 275 0.59 13.75 -2.99
CA ASP A 275 1.52 14.40 -3.91
C ASP A 275 1.54 13.73 -5.30
N ILE A 276 1.41 12.42 -5.35
CA ILE A 276 1.41 11.65 -6.62
C ILE A 276 0.07 11.75 -7.34
N TYR A 277 -1.05 11.52 -6.63
CA TYR A 277 -2.36 11.37 -7.26
C TYR A 277 -3.22 12.64 -7.20
N GLY A 278 -2.81 13.63 -6.42
CA GLY A 278 -3.67 14.76 -6.10
C GLY A 278 -4.72 14.43 -5.03
N THR A 279 -5.41 15.46 -4.56
CA THR A 279 -6.42 15.35 -3.49
C THR A 279 -7.86 15.24 -4.00
N ASP A 280 -8.07 15.46 -5.29
CA ASP A 280 -9.32 15.29 -6.04
C ASP A 280 -9.45 13.87 -6.64
N ASN A 281 -8.46 13.02 -6.44
CA ASN A 281 -8.48 11.62 -6.87
C ASN A 281 -9.61 10.85 -6.15
N THR A 282 -10.49 10.25 -6.95
CA THR A 282 -11.61 9.44 -6.46
C THR A 282 -11.25 8.00 -6.14
N MET A 283 -10.09 7.51 -6.61
CA MET A 283 -9.62 6.15 -6.30
C MET A 283 -9.21 6.05 -4.83
N ALA A 284 -9.91 5.19 -4.09
CA ALA A 284 -9.65 4.98 -2.67
C ALA A 284 -8.25 4.39 -2.45
N GLN A 285 -7.47 5.00 -1.57
CA GLN A 285 -6.13 4.55 -1.16
C GLN A 285 -6.20 3.61 0.04
N GLY A 286 -5.19 2.76 0.23
CA GLY A 286 -5.16 1.77 1.32
C GLY A 286 -4.54 2.32 2.63
N LEU A 287 -5.03 3.45 3.15
CA LEU A 287 -4.38 4.20 4.24
C LEU A 287 -5.13 4.11 5.58
N GLY A 288 -6.00 3.12 5.73
CA GLY A 288 -6.75 2.89 6.98
C GLY A 288 -6.05 2.00 8.01
N THR A 289 -4.81 1.61 7.80
CA THR A 289 -4.08 0.62 8.61
C THR A 289 -3.72 1.09 10.02
N GLY A 290 -3.64 2.39 10.26
CA GLY A 290 -3.38 2.93 11.60
C GLY A 290 -4.40 2.49 12.67
N GLN A 291 -5.62 2.12 12.26
CA GLN A 291 -6.66 1.58 13.15
C GLN A 291 -6.41 0.12 13.60
N LEU A 292 -5.47 -0.59 12.98
CA LEU A 292 -5.16 -1.98 13.32
C LEU A 292 -4.31 -2.12 14.59
N PHE A 293 -3.68 -1.03 15.03
CA PHE A 293 -2.81 -1.00 16.19
C PHE A 293 -3.56 -0.55 17.44
N THR A 294 -3.39 -1.27 18.53
CA THR A 294 -3.88 -0.89 19.86
C THR A 294 -2.95 0.10 20.58
N ASP A 295 -1.68 0.12 20.17
CA ASP A 295 -0.64 1.02 20.67
C ASP A 295 0.15 1.55 19.47
N ASN A 296 -0.14 2.77 19.05
CA ASN A 296 0.47 3.39 17.87
C ASN A 296 1.14 4.71 18.28
N ILE A 297 2.16 5.12 17.52
CA ILE A 297 2.83 6.40 17.75
C ILE A 297 1.85 7.53 17.40
N PRO A 298 1.62 8.49 18.34
CA PRO A 298 0.69 9.58 18.09
C PRO A 298 1.14 10.44 16.90
N MET A 299 0.24 10.65 15.97
CA MET A 299 0.39 11.59 14.85
C MET A 299 -0.93 12.30 14.60
N ASN A 300 -0.87 13.42 13.90
CA ASN A 300 -2.03 14.24 13.57
C ASN A 300 -2.81 13.69 12.38
N LEU A 301 -3.24 12.44 12.47
CA LEU A 301 -4.04 11.74 11.47
C LEU A 301 -5.36 11.30 12.10
N GLU A 302 -6.46 11.52 11.38
CA GLU A 302 -7.79 11.14 11.81
C GLU A 302 -8.60 10.60 10.62
N ILE A 303 -9.39 9.54 10.85
CA ILE A 303 -10.32 9.03 9.85
C ILE A 303 -11.71 9.61 10.17
N ARG A 304 -12.30 10.32 9.20
CA ARG A 304 -13.65 10.87 9.25
C ARG A 304 -14.44 10.36 8.04
N GLY A 305 -15.44 9.51 8.29
CA GLY A 305 -16.12 8.79 7.22
C GLY A 305 -15.13 7.91 6.44
N GLU A 306 -15.15 8.04 5.13
CA GLU A 306 -14.23 7.33 4.22
C GLU A 306 -12.92 8.08 3.92
N LYS A 307 -12.59 9.12 4.70
CA LYS A 307 -11.42 9.96 4.43
C LYS A 307 -10.43 9.97 5.58
N LEU A 308 -9.16 9.83 5.23
CA LEU A 308 -8.04 10.13 6.13
C LEU A 308 -7.76 11.64 6.05
N TRP A 309 -7.64 12.25 7.21
CA TRP A 309 -7.36 13.68 7.36
C TRP A 309 -6.04 13.89 8.11
N LYS A 310 -5.28 14.87 7.68
CA LYS A 310 -4.29 15.51 8.53
C LYS A 310 -4.99 16.58 9.35
N VAL A 311 -4.85 16.52 10.69
CA VAL A 311 -5.50 17.47 11.59
C VAL A 311 -4.46 18.36 12.27
N GLU A 312 -4.83 19.57 12.62
CA GLU A 312 -4.00 20.45 13.47
C GLU A 312 -3.99 19.92 14.91
N LYS A 313 -2.87 20.11 15.59
CA LYS A 313 -2.78 19.84 17.04
C LYS A 313 -3.50 20.88 17.84
#